data_ddb438d933b6408a425d12f8841dec52
#
_entry.id   ddb438d933b6408a425d12f8841dec52
#
_cell.length_a   1.000
_cell.length_b   1.000
_cell.length_c   1.000
_cell.angle_alpha   90.00
_cell.angle_beta   90.00
_cell.angle_gamma   90.00
#
_symmetry.space_group_name_H-M   'P 1'
#
loop_
_entity.id
_entity.type
_entity.pdbx_description
1 polymer ?
#
loop_
_entity_poly.entity_id
_entity_poly.type
_entity_poly.pdbx_seq_one_letter_code
_entity_poly.pdbx_strand_id
1 'polypeptide(L)'
;GQQRLTTMVIFFKALCAKIDANRLFERDFVLETGEVALRHGKYDRQDFEKVVNATGSEPVEGSSAIIGAYNYFLKNIDPEKVDRNTIKSNVQFVCIDLTEGEDEQQIFDTINSLGVRLTTAELLKNYFFNRENEQAFKDSWEDVFEPTAEKKSFWDQEVVTGRIKRTLIDLFFDAFLQIMVQDKARCVTAEDKLYYSRTSNLFQSYKDFISRYCDGGKDEVLNAMNAYAAVFESTFDPTCCDRNVPPAPSTERMNVLIFGLKNSTLIPYVLYVRKSVESPDEQAKVFATLESYIVRRMLVRATTKNYNRLFTSLILNEVKDAEALRKALEANEEATTYMPGDAEVRAAFEE
;
A
#
# COMPACT_ATOMS: atom_id res chain seq x y z
N GLY A 1 7.16 -14.25 11.62
CA GLY A 1 8.37 -15.09 11.77
C GLY A 1 9.65 -14.43 11.30
N GLN A 2 9.65 -13.76 10.12
CA GLN A 2 10.88 -13.23 9.51
C GLN A 2 11.64 -12.25 10.42
N GLN A 3 10.99 -11.28 11.02
CA GLN A 3 11.66 -10.33 11.92
C GLN A 3 12.30 -11.00 13.14
N ARG A 4 11.63 -12.01 13.71
CA ARG A 4 12.17 -12.77 14.86
C ARG A 4 13.39 -13.59 14.45
N LEU A 5 13.32 -14.26 13.28
CA LEU A 5 14.47 -15.01 12.75
C LEU A 5 15.64 -14.08 12.44
N THR A 6 15.40 -12.95 11.79
CA THR A 6 16.42 -11.92 11.54
C THR A 6 17.09 -11.46 12.83
N THR A 7 16.28 -11.11 13.84
CA THR A 7 16.79 -10.67 15.15
C THR A 7 17.64 -11.73 15.80
N MET A 8 17.25 -13.01 15.74
CA MET A 8 18.03 -14.11 16.30
C MET A 8 19.36 -14.34 15.54
N VAL A 9 19.34 -14.27 14.20
CA VAL A 9 20.57 -14.38 13.41
C VAL A 9 21.55 -13.26 13.75
N ILE A 10 21.07 -12.00 13.83
CA ILE A 10 21.90 -10.84 14.19
C ILE A 10 22.44 -10.97 15.62
N PHE A 11 21.59 -11.41 16.57
CA PHE A 11 22.00 -11.66 17.95
C PHE A 11 23.11 -12.71 18.04
N PHE A 12 22.94 -13.88 17.39
CA PHE A 12 23.96 -14.92 17.39
C PHE A 12 25.26 -14.48 16.68
N LYS A 13 25.15 -13.66 15.64
CA LYS A 13 26.32 -13.07 14.99
C LYS A 13 27.09 -12.19 15.96
N ALA A 14 26.41 -11.28 16.65
CA ALA A 14 27.03 -10.41 17.65
C ALA A 14 27.64 -11.19 18.82
N LEU A 15 26.95 -12.22 19.32
CA LEU A 15 27.45 -13.08 20.38
C LEU A 15 28.74 -13.82 19.93
N CYS A 16 28.72 -14.45 18.73
CA CYS A 16 29.87 -15.15 18.20
C CYS A 16 31.06 -14.22 17.92
N ALA A 17 30.80 -12.98 17.51
CA ALA A 17 31.85 -11.98 17.34
C ALA A 17 32.50 -11.62 18.68
N LYS A 18 31.70 -11.44 19.76
CA LYS A 18 32.22 -11.12 21.09
C LYS A 18 33.07 -12.22 21.76
N ILE A 19 32.77 -13.48 21.46
CA ILE A 19 33.53 -14.64 22.00
C ILE A 19 34.60 -15.14 21.04
N ASP A 20 34.90 -14.39 19.97
CA ASP A 20 35.87 -14.75 18.91
C ASP A 20 35.62 -16.15 18.30
N ALA A 21 34.38 -16.47 18.06
CA ALA A 21 33.92 -17.78 17.61
C ALA A 21 33.05 -17.71 16.33
N ASN A 22 33.45 -16.91 15.35
CA ASN A 22 32.68 -16.73 14.09
C ASN A 22 32.46 -18.05 13.33
N ARG A 23 33.34 -19.04 13.43
CA ARG A 23 33.15 -20.39 12.85
C ARG A 23 31.88 -21.08 13.39
N LEU A 24 31.45 -20.78 14.64
CA LEU A 24 30.22 -21.34 15.19
C LEU A 24 28.99 -20.71 14.55
N PHE A 25 29.06 -19.43 14.18
CA PHE A 25 28.02 -18.79 13.42
C PHE A 25 27.91 -19.37 12.00
N GLU A 26 29.03 -19.51 11.31
CA GLU A 26 29.08 -20.10 9.97
C GLU A 26 28.48 -21.51 9.94
N ARG A 27 28.87 -22.36 10.89
CA ARG A 27 28.33 -23.71 11.01
C ARG A 27 26.82 -23.77 11.19
N ASP A 28 26.23 -22.79 11.93
CA ASP A 28 24.83 -22.84 12.31
C ASP A 28 23.91 -22.09 11.32
N PHE A 29 24.42 -21.10 10.60
CA PHE A 29 23.61 -20.17 9.81
C PHE A 29 24.05 -20.05 8.33
N VAL A 30 25.17 -20.66 7.94
CA VAL A 30 25.63 -20.65 6.56
C VAL A 30 25.43 -22.04 5.94
N LEU A 31 24.84 -22.06 4.76
CA LEU A 31 24.61 -23.29 3.98
C LEU A 31 25.91 -23.81 3.36
N GLU A 32 25.93 -25.04 2.91
CA GLU A 32 27.06 -25.63 2.18
C GLU A 32 27.43 -24.83 0.91
N THR A 33 26.52 -24.09 0.36
CA THR A 33 26.73 -23.17 -0.77
C THR A 33 27.52 -21.90 -0.41
N GLY A 34 27.78 -21.66 0.88
CA GLY A 34 28.42 -20.46 1.38
C GLY A 34 27.45 -19.28 1.63
N GLU A 35 26.18 -19.45 1.33
CA GLU A 35 25.16 -18.43 1.56
C GLU A 35 24.55 -18.54 2.97
N VAL A 36 24.17 -17.39 3.56
CA VAL A 36 23.41 -17.39 4.83
C VAL A 36 22.02 -17.94 4.58
N ALA A 37 21.55 -18.83 5.47
CA ALA A 37 20.26 -19.52 5.34
C ALA A 37 19.05 -18.56 5.30
N LEU A 38 19.20 -17.34 5.81
CA LEU A 38 18.17 -16.29 5.78
C LEU A 38 18.51 -15.24 4.72
N ARG A 39 17.58 -15.00 3.78
CA ARG A 39 17.72 -13.97 2.75
C ARG A 39 16.78 -12.81 3.03
N HIS A 40 17.24 -11.60 2.71
CA HIS A 40 16.49 -10.36 2.84
C HIS A 40 16.11 -9.76 1.49
N GLY A 41 15.08 -8.90 1.48
CA GLY A 41 14.71 -8.11 0.33
C GLY A 41 15.81 -7.12 -0.09
N LYS A 42 15.65 -6.50 -1.26
CA LYS A 42 16.65 -5.65 -1.93
C LYS A 42 17.28 -4.59 -1.01
N TYR A 43 16.45 -3.89 -0.22
CA TYR A 43 16.91 -2.77 0.60
C TYR A 43 17.66 -3.19 1.86
N ASP A 44 17.29 -4.32 2.44
CA ASP A 44 17.91 -4.81 3.66
C ASP A 44 19.09 -5.75 3.40
N ARG A 45 19.18 -6.31 2.19
CA ARG A 45 20.15 -7.34 1.82
C ARG A 45 21.59 -6.88 2.05
N GLN A 46 21.94 -5.71 1.52
CA GLN A 46 23.32 -5.21 1.61
C GLN A 46 23.78 -5.00 3.05
N ASP A 47 22.91 -4.42 3.89
CA ASP A 47 23.26 -4.17 5.29
C ASP A 47 23.23 -5.44 6.12
N PHE A 48 22.35 -6.39 5.79
CA PHE A 48 22.37 -7.72 6.40
C PHE A 48 23.64 -8.48 6.03
N GLU A 49 24.07 -8.46 4.76
CA GLU A 49 25.33 -9.05 4.31
C GLU A 49 26.55 -8.41 4.99
N LYS A 50 26.59 -7.09 5.17
CA LYS A 50 27.64 -6.42 5.95
C LYS A 50 27.71 -6.97 7.37
N VAL A 51 26.59 -7.14 8.04
CA VAL A 51 26.52 -7.65 9.41
C VAL A 51 26.99 -9.11 9.47
N VAL A 52 26.45 -10.00 8.62
CA VAL A 52 26.80 -11.43 8.71
C VAL A 52 28.23 -11.73 8.27
N ASN A 53 28.82 -10.89 7.41
CA ASN A 53 30.21 -11.00 6.97
C ASN A 53 31.21 -10.25 7.86
N ALA A 54 30.77 -9.53 8.89
CA ALA A 54 31.66 -8.87 9.84
C ALA A 54 32.56 -9.90 10.55
N THR A 55 33.89 -9.67 10.57
CA THR A 55 34.86 -10.63 11.08
C THR A 55 35.31 -10.35 12.52
N GLY A 56 35.04 -9.17 13.04
CA GLY A 56 35.48 -8.74 14.37
C GLY A 56 34.32 -8.33 15.28
N SER A 57 34.65 -7.87 16.48
CA SER A 57 33.71 -7.31 17.45
C SER A 57 33.55 -5.79 17.35
N GLU A 58 34.02 -5.19 16.27
CA GLU A 58 33.87 -3.75 16.00
C GLU A 58 32.47 -3.44 15.46
N PRO A 59 31.93 -2.26 15.77
CA PRO A 59 30.65 -1.83 15.22
C PRO A 59 30.69 -1.73 13.68
N VAL A 60 29.59 -2.12 13.04
CA VAL A 60 29.41 -1.96 11.58
C VAL A 60 28.86 -0.57 11.29
N GLU A 61 29.42 0.12 10.29
CA GLU A 61 28.96 1.45 9.87
C GLU A 61 27.68 1.38 9.06
N GLY A 62 26.71 2.24 9.38
CA GLY A 62 25.42 2.39 8.72
C GLY A 62 24.30 2.81 9.67
N SER A 63 23.17 3.21 9.09
CA SER A 63 22.01 3.74 9.84
C SER A 63 20.76 2.86 9.80
N SER A 64 20.84 1.69 9.12
CA SER A 64 19.67 0.79 9.02
C SER A 64 19.34 0.13 10.37
N ALA A 65 18.08 -0.31 10.50
CA ALA A 65 17.62 -1.05 11.68
C ALA A 65 18.43 -2.34 11.92
N ILE A 66 18.90 -3.01 10.86
CA ILE A 66 19.73 -4.23 10.92
C ILE A 66 21.07 -3.92 11.56
N ILE A 67 21.78 -2.89 11.06
CA ILE A 67 23.07 -2.46 11.60
C ILE A 67 22.91 -1.93 13.02
N GLY A 68 21.86 -1.15 13.26
CA GLY A 68 21.54 -0.66 14.61
C GLY A 68 21.32 -1.79 15.62
N ALA A 69 20.59 -2.85 15.24
CA ALA A 69 20.37 -4.03 16.07
C ALA A 69 21.67 -4.78 16.36
N TYR A 70 22.52 -4.98 15.34
CA TYR A 70 23.83 -5.63 15.52
C TYR A 70 24.72 -4.86 16.50
N ASN A 71 24.87 -3.56 16.29
CA ASN A 71 25.68 -2.70 17.14
C ASN A 71 25.12 -2.62 18.58
N TYR A 72 23.79 -2.62 18.72
CA TYR A 72 23.15 -2.73 20.03
C TYR A 72 23.50 -4.03 20.73
N PHE A 73 23.42 -5.17 20.06
CA PHE A 73 23.79 -6.46 20.64
C PHE A 73 25.30 -6.54 20.96
N LEU A 74 26.16 -6.06 20.06
CA LEU A 74 27.60 -5.97 20.36
C LEU A 74 27.88 -5.18 21.62
N LYS A 75 27.17 -4.06 21.83
CA LYS A 75 27.36 -3.22 23.02
C LYS A 75 26.85 -3.89 24.30
N ASN A 76 25.68 -4.55 24.25
CA ASN A 76 24.93 -4.92 25.43
C ASN A 76 25.02 -6.41 25.83
N ILE A 77 25.47 -7.30 24.93
CA ILE A 77 25.70 -8.72 25.30
C ILE A 77 26.89 -8.81 26.26
N ASP A 78 26.67 -9.45 27.40
CA ASP A 78 27.73 -9.86 28.34
C ASP A 78 28.01 -11.36 28.13
N PRO A 79 29.15 -11.73 27.52
CA PRO A 79 29.46 -13.12 27.22
C PRO A 79 29.60 -14.03 28.46
N GLU A 80 29.85 -13.47 29.63
CA GLU A 80 29.93 -14.25 30.88
C GLU A 80 28.54 -14.67 31.38
N LYS A 81 27.49 -13.92 31.02
CA LYS A 81 26.10 -14.18 31.43
C LYS A 81 25.28 -14.90 30.38
N VAL A 82 25.76 -14.95 29.14
CA VAL A 82 25.01 -15.48 28.00
C VAL A 82 25.74 -16.69 27.41
N ASP A 83 25.23 -17.88 27.69
CA ASP A 83 25.74 -19.10 27.07
C ASP A 83 24.96 -19.44 25.80
N ARG A 84 25.69 -19.53 24.69
CA ARG A 84 25.17 -19.84 23.37
C ARG A 84 24.40 -21.17 23.31
N ASN A 85 24.94 -22.21 23.96
CA ASN A 85 24.34 -23.55 23.89
C ASN A 85 23.04 -23.59 24.70
N THR A 86 23.02 -22.92 25.85
CA THR A 86 21.81 -22.77 26.66
C THR A 86 20.70 -22.07 25.88
N ILE A 87 21.01 -21.01 25.10
CA ILE A 87 20.02 -20.33 24.27
C ILE A 87 19.52 -21.28 23.17
N LYS A 88 20.43 -21.97 22.45
CA LYS A 88 20.02 -22.93 21.40
C LYS A 88 19.14 -24.07 21.91
N SER A 89 19.32 -24.48 23.15
CA SER A 89 18.54 -25.58 23.75
C SER A 89 17.18 -25.11 24.28
N ASN A 90 17.09 -23.85 24.73
CA ASN A 90 15.90 -23.35 25.44
C ASN A 90 15.02 -22.43 24.60
N VAL A 91 15.56 -21.79 23.54
CA VAL A 91 14.76 -21.00 22.60
C VAL A 91 14.32 -21.90 21.46
N GLN A 92 13.03 -22.18 21.42
CA GLN A 92 12.44 -23.06 20.42
C GLN A 92 11.54 -22.28 19.48
N PHE A 93 11.60 -22.63 18.19
CA PHE A 93 10.69 -22.16 17.18
C PHE A 93 9.73 -23.29 16.80
N VAL A 94 8.44 -22.99 16.75
CA VAL A 94 7.46 -23.92 16.19
C VAL A 94 7.48 -23.71 14.67
N CYS A 95 7.88 -24.73 13.94
CA CYS A 95 7.77 -24.78 12.50
C CYS A 95 6.46 -25.50 12.14
N ILE A 96 5.65 -24.88 11.29
CA ILE A 96 4.42 -25.46 10.75
C ILE A 96 4.65 -25.58 9.25
N ASP A 97 4.82 -26.82 8.79
CA ASP A 97 4.94 -27.10 7.36
C ASP A 97 3.51 -27.15 6.78
N LEU A 98 3.26 -26.34 5.76
CA LEU A 98 1.99 -26.27 5.07
C LEU A 98 1.99 -27.28 3.92
N THR A 99 0.88 -28.00 3.75
CA THR A 99 0.68 -28.95 2.66
C THR A 99 0.07 -28.27 1.44
N GLU A 100 0.27 -28.87 0.25
CA GLU A 100 -0.37 -28.40 -0.98
C GLU A 100 -1.91 -28.39 -0.79
N GLY A 101 -2.52 -27.20 -0.97
CA GLY A 101 -3.96 -26.99 -0.85
C GLY A 101 -4.42 -26.30 0.44
N GLU A 102 -3.55 -26.13 1.43
CA GLU A 102 -3.86 -25.26 2.57
C GLU A 102 -3.77 -23.78 2.17
N ASP A 103 -4.72 -22.96 2.62
CA ASP A 103 -4.68 -21.51 2.40
C ASP A 103 -3.61 -20.90 3.32
N GLU A 104 -2.36 -20.84 2.80
CA GLU A 104 -1.21 -20.25 3.47
C GLU A 104 -1.53 -18.85 4.03
N GLN A 105 -2.38 -18.13 3.32
CA GLN A 105 -2.75 -16.77 3.67
C GLN A 105 -3.68 -16.74 4.89
N GLN A 106 -4.68 -17.62 4.94
CA GLN A 106 -5.62 -17.70 6.07
C GLN A 106 -4.89 -18.13 7.35
N ILE A 107 -3.97 -19.09 7.23
CA ILE A 107 -3.13 -19.54 8.34
C ILE A 107 -2.22 -18.41 8.81
N PHE A 108 -1.61 -17.70 7.85
CA PHE A 108 -0.72 -16.56 8.13
C PHE A 108 -1.47 -15.42 8.83
N ASP A 109 -2.65 -15.05 8.36
CA ASP A 109 -3.50 -14.01 8.96
C ASP A 109 -3.93 -14.40 10.39
N THR A 110 -4.25 -15.67 10.60
CA THR A 110 -4.64 -16.22 11.91
C THR A 110 -3.47 -16.14 12.90
N ILE A 111 -2.27 -16.56 12.49
CA ILE A 111 -1.07 -16.55 13.35
C ILE A 111 -0.60 -15.12 13.62
N ASN A 112 -0.68 -14.22 12.64
CA ASN A 112 -0.25 -12.83 12.78
C ASN A 112 -1.29 -11.91 13.44
N SER A 113 -2.49 -12.39 13.72
CA SER A 113 -3.51 -11.60 14.46
C SER A 113 -3.00 -11.11 15.83
N LEU A 114 -2.00 -11.77 16.39
CA LEU A 114 -1.33 -11.43 17.66
C LEU A 114 0.01 -10.67 17.49
N GLY A 115 0.42 -10.37 16.25
CA GLY A 115 1.69 -9.70 15.93
C GLY A 115 1.54 -8.46 15.05
N VAL A 116 2.62 -8.06 14.37
CA VAL A 116 2.58 -7.04 13.33
C VAL A 116 1.87 -7.64 12.11
N ARG A 117 0.69 -7.09 11.79
CA ARG A 117 -0.07 -7.53 10.62
C ARG A 117 0.69 -7.16 9.34
N LEU A 118 0.67 -8.06 8.36
CA LEU A 118 1.11 -7.70 7.02
C LEU A 118 0.21 -6.60 6.45
N THR A 119 0.81 -5.70 5.71
CA THR A 119 0.07 -4.70 4.93
C THR A 119 -0.67 -5.37 3.78
N THR A 120 -1.72 -4.73 3.26
CA THR A 120 -2.42 -5.23 2.06
C THR A 120 -1.44 -5.38 0.89
N ALA A 121 -0.49 -4.46 0.76
CA ALA A 121 0.55 -4.51 -0.27
C ALA A 121 1.41 -5.79 -0.16
N GLU A 122 1.87 -6.15 1.04
CA GLU A 122 2.65 -7.38 1.24
C GLU A 122 1.84 -8.64 0.93
N LEU A 123 0.56 -8.65 1.29
CA LEU A 123 -0.36 -9.75 0.99
C LEU A 123 -0.57 -9.91 -0.51
N LEU A 124 -0.84 -8.82 -1.23
CA LEU A 124 -1.01 -8.83 -2.69
C LEU A 124 0.29 -9.21 -3.41
N LYS A 125 1.44 -8.70 -2.95
CA LYS A 125 2.75 -9.08 -3.45
C LYS A 125 2.94 -10.61 -3.41
N ASN A 126 2.68 -11.23 -2.27
CA ASN A 126 2.80 -12.66 -2.10
C ASN A 126 1.76 -13.46 -2.91
N TYR A 127 0.58 -12.89 -3.13
CA TYR A 127 -0.46 -13.51 -3.94
C TYR A 127 -0.13 -13.51 -5.44
N PHE A 128 0.40 -12.39 -5.93
CA PHE A 128 0.75 -12.26 -7.36
C PHE A 128 2.01 -13.05 -7.72
N PHE A 129 3.00 -13.12 -6.83
CA PHE A 129 4.32 -13.65 -7.15
C PHE A 129 4.70 -14.81 -6.23
N ASN A 130 5.27 -15.85 -6.83
CA ASN A 130 5.91 -16.97 -6.16
C ASN A 130 7.40 -17.02 -6.52
N ARG A 131 8.12 -18.01 -6.00
CA ARG A 131 9.57 -18.16 -6.24
C ARG A 131 9.93 -18.42 -7.70
N GLU A 132 9.00 -18.92 -8.50
CA GLU A 132 9.22 -19.28 -9.90
C GLU A 132 9.10 -18.06 -10.83
N ASN A 133 8.48 -16.97 -10.36
CA ASN A 133 8.16 -15.76 -11.13
C ASN A 133 9.05 -14.56 -10.75
N GLU A 134 10.35 -14.77 -10.46
CA GLU A 134 11.27 -13.70 -10.02
C GLU A 134 11.36 -12.54 -11.04
N GLN A 135 11.40 -12.85 -12.35
CA GLN A 135 11.44 -11.81 -13.38
C GLN A 135 10.14 -11.02 -13.45
N ALA A 136 8.99 -11.69 -13.40
CA ALA A 136 7.70 -11.02 -13.37
C ALA A 136 7.53 -10.14 -12.11
N PHE A 137 8.05 -10.60 -10.97
CA PHE A 137 8.11 -9.81 -9.75
C PHE A 137 8.94 -8.54 -9.94
N LYS A 138 10.12 -8.66 -10.54
CA LYS A 138 10.97 -7.51 -10.81
C LYS A 138 10.28 -6.49 -11.71
N ASP A 139 9.79 -6.93 -12.87
CA ASP A 139 9.24 -6.06 -13.90
C ASP A 139 7.89 -5.42 -13.49
N SER A 140 7.06 -6.17 -12.76
CA SER A 140 5.68 -5.76 -12.46
C SER A 140 5.47 -5.23 -11.04
N TRP A 141 6.44 -5.40 -10.14
CA TRP A 141 6.33 -4.91 -8.77
C TRP A 141 7.53 -4.06 -8.35
N GLU A 142 8.74 -4.64 -8.41
CA GLU A 142 9.95 -3.97 -7.93
C GLU A 142 10.22 -2.69 -8.74
N ASP A 143 10.17 -2.78 -10.07
CA ASP A 143 10.40 -1.63 -10.96
C ASP A 143 9.26 -0.58 -10.92
N VAL A 144 8.07 -0.97 -10.47
CA VAL A 144 6.91 -0.07 -10.35
C VAL A 144 6.85 0.61 -8.99
N PHE A 145 6.89 -0.16 -7.90
CA PHE A 145 6.65 0.34 -6.54
C PHE A 145 7.92 0.53 -5.72
N GLU A 146 9.01 -0.15 -6.05
CA GLU A 146 10.23 -0.20 -5.25
C GLU A 146 11.53 0.00 -6.08
N PRO A 147 11.56 0.78 -7.20
CA PRO A 147 12.78 0.92 -8.00
C PRO A 147 13.88 1.69 -7.28
N THR A 148 13.51 2.70 -6.49
CA THR A 148 14.40 3.51 -5.66
C THR A 148 13.84 3.67 -4.25
N ALA A 149 14.70 4.08 -3.31
CA ALA A 149 14.29 4.34 -1.93
C ALA A 149 13.24 5.47 -1.82
N GLU A 150 13.34 6.49 -2.67
CA GLU A 150 12.40 7.61 -2.74
C GLU A 150 11.02 7.14 -3.20
N LYS A 151 10.96 6.32 -4.26
CA LYS A 151 9.68 5.76 -4.74
C LYS A 151 9.05 4.84 -3.70
N LYS A 152 9.85 3.97 -3.09
CA LYS A 152 9.37 3.15 -1.99
C LYS A 152 8.82 4.02 -0.84
N SER A 153 9.53 5.07 -0.46
CA SER A 153 9.08 6.01 0.58
C SER A 153 7.78 6.71 0.21
N PHE A 154 7.57 7.07 -1.05
CA PHE A 154 6.29 7.62 -1.53
C PHE A 154 5.14 6.63 -1.32
N TRP A 155 5.29 5.38 -1.78
CA TRP A 155 4.24 4.37 -1.66
C TRP A 155 3.95 3.95 -0.22
N ASP A 156 4.96 3.94 0.64
CA ASP A 156 4.86 3.64 2.07
C ASP A 156 4.38 4.82 2.92
N GLN A 157 4.23 6.02 2.33
CA GLN A 157 3.80 7.21 3.07
C GLN A 157 2.39 7.00 3.62
N GLU A 158 2.25 7.16 4.95
CA GLU A 158 0.98 7.09 5.64
C GLU A 158 0.20 8.40 5.57
N VAL A 159 -1.08 8.30 5.24
CA VAL A 159 -2.03 9.41 5.27
C VAL A 159 -3.24 9.06 6.14
N VAL A 160 -3.84 10.08 6.74
CA VAL A 160 -5.04 9.90 7.57
C VAL A 160 -6.29 9.96 6.68
N THR A 161 -7.01 8.85 6.59
CA THR A 161 -8.29 8.73 5.88
C THR A 161 -9.41 8.52 6.90
N GLY A 162 -10.14 9.59 7.21
CA GLY A 162 -11.14 9.54 8.28
C GLY A 162 -10.50 9.27 9.65
N ARG A 163 -10.71 8.09 10.21
CA ARG A 163 -10.16 7.66 11.52
C ARG A 163 -9.00 6.66 11.42
N ILE A 164 -8.63 6.26 10.22
CA ILE A 164 -7.66 5.19 9.96
C ILE A 164 -6.47 5.79 9.21
N LYS A 165 -5.26 5.32 9.53
CA LYS A 165 -4.07 5.57 8.73
C LYS A 165 -3.95 4.50 7.65
N ARG A 166 -3.67 4.91 6.43
CA ARG A 166 -3.43 4.02 5.29
C ARG A 166 -2.23 4.52 4.51
N THR A 167 -1.47 3.61 3.94
CA THR A 167 -0.38 3.96 3.03
C THR A 167 -0.92 4.38 1.66
N LEU A 168 -0.14 5.13 0.90
CA LEU A 168 -0.53 5.50 -0.47
C LEU A 168 -0.71 4.28 -1.35
N ILE A 169 0.09 3.24 -1.17
CA ILE A 169 -0.07 1.99 -1.92
C ILE A 169 -1.40 1.30 -1.61
N ASP A 170 -1.86 1.31 -0.35
CA ASP A 170 -3.18 0.77 0.01
C ASP A 170 -4.33 1.58 -0.57
N LEU A 171 -4.17 2.92 -0.64
CA LEU A 171 -5.15 3.80 -1.30
C LEU A 171 -5.20 3.57 -2.81
N PHE A 172 -4.04 3.35 -3.41
CA PHE A 172 -3.93 2.98 -4.82
C PHE A 172 -4.65 1.67 -5.11
N PHE A 173 -4.38 0.61 -4.35
CA PHE A 173 -5.04 -0.68 -4.57
C PHE A 173 -6.54 -0.61 -4.39
N ASP A 174 -7.02 0.14 -3.40
CA ASP A 174 -8.46 0.36 -3.22
C ASP A 174 -9.05 1.09 -4.44
N ALA A 175 -8.45 2.21 -4.85
CA ALA A 175 -8.92 2.98 -5.99
C ALA A 175 -8.90 2.20 -7.30
N PHE A 176 -7.83 1.45 -7.56
CA PHE A 176 -7.69 0.62 -8.74
C PHE A 176 -8.76 -0.49 -8.77
N LEU A 177 -8.97 -1.21 -7.67
CA LEU A 177 -10.02 -2.22 -7.59
C LEU A 177 -11.41 -1.60 -7.83
N GLN A 178 -11.71 -0.43 -7.24
CA GLN A 178 -12.99 0.25 -7.47
C GLN A 178 -13.20 0.59 -8.95
N ILE A 179 -12.14 0.99 -9.67
CA ILE A 179 -12.23 1.26 -11.11
C ILE A 179 -12.48 -0.03 -11.89
N MET A 180 -11.71 -1.08 -11.65
CA MET A 180 -11.82 -2.35 -12.35
C MET A 180 -13.19 -3.03 -12.16
N VAL A 181 -13.75 -2.92 -10.95
CA VAL A 181 -15.08 -3.45 -10.60
C VAL A 181 -16.21 -2.73 -11.33
N GLN A 182 -16.03 -1.46 -11.73
CA GLN A 182 -17.04 -0.70 -12.48
C GLN A 182 -16.96 -0.92 -14.00
N ASP A 183 -15.97 -1.63 -14.50
CA ASP A 183 -15.86 -1.98 -15.93
C ASP A 183 -17.06 -2.86 -16.35
N LYS A 184 -17.89 -2.33 -17.26
CA LYS A 184 -19.11 -3.00 -17.72
C LYS A 184 -18.82 -4.32 -18.43
N ALA A 185 -17.68 -4.44 -19.10
CA ALA A 185 -17.29 -5.65 -19.79
C ALA A 185 -17.12 -6.86 -18.87
N ARG A 186 -16.84 -6.62 -17.58
CA ARG A 186 -16.65 -7.67 -16.59
C ARG A 186 -17.94 -8.19 -15.98
N CYS A 187 -19.06 -7.52 -16.22
CA CYS A 187 -20.38 -7.94 -15.73
C CYS A 187 -20.44 -8.20 -14.20
N VAL A 188 -19.67 -7.45 -13.40
CA VAL A 188 -19.66 -7.58 -11.94
C VAL A 188 -21.05 -7.31 -11.36
N THR A 189 -21.56 -8.21 -10.52
CA THR A 189 -22.90 -8.07 -9.93
C THR A 189 -22.97 -6.89 -8.95
N ALA A 190 -24.18 -6.37 -8.71
CA ALA A 190 -24.37 -5.27 -7.75
C ALA A 190 -23.98 -5.67 -6.31
N GLU A 191 -24.22 -6.93 -5.94
CA GLU A 191 -23.84 -7.48 -4.64
C GLU A 191 -22.32 -7.53 -4.48
N ASP A 192 -21.60 -8.03 -5.50
CA ASP A 192 -20.16 -8.10 -5.48
C ASP A 192 -19.52 -6.71 -5.52
N LYS A 193 -20.07 -5.75 -6.26
CA LYS A 193 -19.65 -4.33 -6.21
C LYS A 193 -19.73 -3.76 -4.81
N LEU A 194 -20.82 -4.05 -4.09
CA LEU A 194 -20.98 -3.63 -2.70
C LEU A 194 -20.01 -4.34 -1.77
N TYR A 195 -19.72 -5.62 -2.00
CA TYR A 195 -18.73 -6.38 -1.23
C TYR A 195 -17.33 -5.80 -1.43
N TYR A 196 -16.90 -5.58 -2.68
CA TYR A 196 -15.58 -5.06 -3.03
C TYR A 196 -15.38 -3.57 -2.64
N SER A 197 -16.45 -2.83 -2.35
CA SER A 197 -16.34 -1.46 -1.85
C SER A 197 -15.87 -1.37 -0.38
N ARG A 198 -15.76 -2.50 0.32
CA ARG A 198 -15.35 -2.56 1.73
C ARG A 198 -13.83 -2.63 1.85
N THR A 199 -13.22 -1.55 2.27
CA THR A 199 -11.75 -1.44 2.41
C THR A 199 -11.13 -2.40 3.44
N SER A 200 -11.92 -2.91 4.40
CA SER A 200 -11.45 -3.83 5.44
C SER A 200 -11.01 -5.20 4.90
N ASN A 201 -11.48 -5.59 3.72
CA ASN A 201 -11.26 -6.91 3.13
C ASN A 201 -10.57 -6.82 1.76
N LEU A 202 -9.77 -5.78 1.55
CA LEU A 202 -9.21 -5.45 0.22
C LEU A 202 -8.45 -6.63 -0.41
N PHE A 203 -7.62 -7.31 0.35
CA PHE A 203 -6.89 -8.49 -0.14
C PHE A 203 -7.82 -9.61 -0.61
N GLN A 204 -8.81 -9.97 0.20
CA GLN A 204 -9.78 -11.01 -0.15
C GLN A 204 -10.64 -10.60 -1.36
N SER A 205 -10.98 -9.30 -1.45
CA SER A 205 -11.68 -8.74 -2.60
C SER A 205 -10.89 -8.89 -3.90
N TYR A 206 -9.57 -8.70 -3.87
CA TYR A 206 -8.72 -8.96 -5.03
C TYR A 206 -8.72 -10.43 -5.46
N LYS A 207 -8.54 -11.34 -4.50
CA LYS A 207 -8.54 -12.80 -4.80
C LYS A 207 -9.86 -13.21 -5.47
N ASP A 208 -10.97 -12.81 -4.89
CA ASP A 208 -12.30 -13.14 -5.38
C ASP A 208 -12.60 -12.49 -6.74
N PHE A 209 -12.29 -11.19 -6.87
CA PHE A 209 -12.46 -10.47 -8.13
C PHE A 209 -11.65 -11.07 -9.27
N ILE A 210 -10.37 -11.37 -9.04
CA ILE A 210 -9.50 -11.99 -10.05
C ILE A 210 -10.03 -13.35 -10.46
N SER A 211 -10.42 -14.17 -9.50
CA SER A 211 -10.93 -15.53 -9.75
C SER A 211 -12.25 -15.54 -10.53
N ARG A 212 -13.13 -14.56 -10.31
CA ARG A 212 -14.49 -14.56 -10.85
C ARG A 212 -14.70 -13.68 -12.08
N TYR A 213 -13.88 -12.64 -12.23
CA TYR A 213 -14.14 -11.57 -13.19
C TYR A 213 -12.94 -11.18 -14.07
N CYS A 214 -11.83 -11.93 -14.01
CA CYS A 214 -10.64 -11.66 -14.83
C CYS A 214 -10.25 -12.91 -15.62
N ASP A 215 -10.61 -12.96 -16.91
CA ASP A 215 -10.34 -14.10 -17.80
C ASP A 215 -8.83 -14.32 -17.99
N GLY A 216 -8.04 -13.24 -18.05
CA GLY A 216 -6.58 -13.25 -18.11
C GLY A 216 -5.88 -13.46 -16.75
N GLY A 217 -6.66 -13.68 -15.68
CA GLY A 217 -6.15 -13.97 -14.34
C GLY A 217 -5.28 -12.85 -13.75
N LYS A 218 -4.21 -13.26 -13.06
CA LYS A 218 -3.31 -12.34 -12.35
C LYS A 218 -2.54 -11.41 -13.28
N ASP A 219 -2.13 -11.91 -14.45
CA ASP A 219 -1.28 -11.14 -15.38
C ASP A 219 -2.06 -9.99 -16.02
N GLU A 220 -3.33 -10.18 -16.33
CA GLU A 220 -4.22 -9.12 -16.81
C GLU A 220 -4.30 -7.97 -15.80
N VAL A 221 -4.53 -8.33 -14.52
CA VAL A 221 -4.66 -7.35 -13.45
C VAL A 221 -3.34 -6.64 -13.17
N LEU A 222 -2.21 -7.35 -13.18
CA LEU A 222 -0.88 -6.75 -13.01
C LEU A 222 -0.56 -5.74 -14.11
N ASN A 223 -0.81 -6.09 -15.37
CA ASN A 223 -0.56 -5.19 -16.50
C ASN A 223 -1.41 -3.91 -16.41
N ALA A 224 -2.70 -4.06 -16.07
CA ALA A 224 -3.57 -2.90 -15.86
C ALA A 224 -3.11 -2.07 -14.64
N MET A 225 -2.76 -2.72 -13.54
CA MET A 225 -2.27 -2.09 -12.30
C MET A 225 -1.04 -1.22 -12.57
N ASN A 226 -0.05 -1.71 -13.30
CA ASN A 226 1.17 -0.98 -13.63
C ASN A 226 0.87 0.30 -14.41
N ALA A 227 -0.06 0.23 -15.36
CA ALA A 227 -0.49 1.38 -16.16
C ALA A 227 -1.22 2.46 -15.30
N TYR A 228 -1.93 2.05 -14.23
CA TYR A 228 -2.58 2.97 -13.30
C TYR A 228 -1.63 3.49 -12.23
N ALA A 229 -0.63 2.71 -11.79
CA ALA A 229 0.34 3.11 -10.78
C ALA A 229 1.13 4.35 -11.21
N ALA A 230 1.60 4.40 -12.46
CA ALA A 230 2.29 5.57 -13.01
C ALA A 230 1.42 6.83 -13.01
N VAL A 231 0.12 6.69 -13.31
CA VAL A 231 -0.83 7.81 -13.25
C VAL A 231 -1.09 8.23 -11.81
N PHE A 232 -1.22 7.29 -10.89
CA PHE A 232 -1.42 7.57 -9.47
C PHE A 232 -0.24 8.35 -8.89
N GLU A 233 0.98 7.89 -9.11
CA GLU A 233 2.22 8.53 -8.64
C GLU A 233 2.34 9.99 -9.15
N SER A 234 2.01 10.23 -10.42
CA SER A 234 2.05 11.58 -11.01
C SER A 234 0.87 12.49 -10.62
N THR A 235 -0.17 11.93 -10.00
CA THR A 235 -1.41 12.66 -9.70
C THR A 235 -1.52 13.01 -8.22
N PHE A 236 -1.17 12.09 -7.31
CA PHE A 236 -1.46 12.23 -5.90
C PHE A 236 -0.22 12.62 -5.08
N ASP A 237 -0.35 13.72 -4.35
CA ASP A 237 0.70 14.28 -3.50
C ASP A 237 0.12 14.73 -2.15
N PRO A 238 0.32 13.96 -1.09
CA PRO A 238 -0.17 14.30 0.25
C PRO A 238 0.48 15.56 0.84
N THR A 239 1.63 16.00 0.32
CA THR A 239 2.34 17.19 0.80
C THR A 239 1.85 18.49 0.16
N CYS A 240 0.81 18.42 -0.68
CA CYS A 240 0.27 19.56 -1.42
C CYS A 240 -0.14 20.75 -0.54
N CYS A 241 -0.55 20.51 0.70
CA CYS A 241 -0.96 21.55 1.64
C CYS A 241 0.20 22.34 2.25
N ASP A 242 1.44 21.88 2.09
CA ASP A 242 2.65 22.53 2.63
C ASP A 242 3.18 23.63 1.70
N ARG A 243 2.53 23.83 0.56
CA ARG A 243 2.95 24.79 -0.47
C ARG A 243 1.77 25.58 -1.04
N ASN A 244 2.07 26.69 -1.74
CA ASN A 244 1.06 27.48 -2.43
C ASN A 244 0.50 26.68 -3.62
N VAL A 245 -0.83 26.54 -3.63
CA VAL A 245 -1.56 25.86 -4.71
C VAL A 245 -2.04 26.88 -5.73
N PRO A 246 -1.87 26.65 -7.04
CA PRO A 246 -2.37 27.54 -8.07
C PRO A 246 -3.88 27.81 -7.96
N PRO A 247 -4.36 29.04 -8.28
CA PRO A 247 -5.79 29.36 -8.24
C PRO A 247 -6.58 28.67 -9.36
N ALA A 248 -5.92 28.32 -10.47
CA ALA A 248 -6.56 27.62 -11.59
C ALA A 248 -6.91 26.16 -11.21
N PRO A 249 -8.02 25.61 -11.74
CA PRO A 249 -8.37 24.19 -11.56
C PRO A 249 -7.21 23.29 -12.01
N SER A 250 -6.79 22.40 -11.11
CA SER A 250 -5.58 21.59 -11.34
C SER A 250 -5.61 20.33 -10.48
N THR A 251 -4.68 19.42 -10.75
CA THR A 251 -4.46 18.23 -9.94
C THR A 251 -4.05 18.59 -8.51
N GLU A 252 -3.27 19.67 -8.31
CA GLU A 252 -2.86 20.13 -6.97
C GLU A 252 -4.08 20.57 -6.15
N ARG A 253 -5.09 21.20 -6.75
CA ARG A 253 -6.33 21.55 -6.06
C ARG A 253 -7.14 20.31 -5.67
N MET A 254 -7.15 19.28 -6.53
CA MET A 254 -7.75 17.99 -6.17
C MET A 254 -7.04 17.36 -4.97
N ASN A 255 -5.71 17.44 -4.92
CA ASN A 255 -4.93 16.93 -3.77
C ASN A 255 -5.29 17.67 -2.47
N VAL A 256 -5.55 18.98 -2.51
CA VAL A 256 -6.05 19.72 -1.33
C VAL A 256 -7.42 19.18 -0.87
N LEU A 257 -8.34 18.92 -1.80
CA LEU A 257 -9.64 18.34 -1.44
C LEU A 257 -9.49 16.92 -0.86
N ILE A 258 -8.59 16.13 -1.42
CA ILE A 258 -8.39 14.72 -1.03
C ILE A 258 -7.65 14.63 0.32
N PHE A 259 -6.50 15.26 0.44
CA PHE A 259 -5.63 15.11 1.61
C PHE A 259 -5.86 16.21 2.65
N GLY A 260 -6.01 17.47 2.23
CA GLY A 260 -6.26 18.60 3.12
C GLY A 260 -7.64 18.54 3.77
N LEU A 261 -8.69 18.30 2.98
CA LEU A 261 -10.06 18.17 3.46
C LEU A 261 -10.47 16.71 3.79
N LYS A 262 -9.54 15.76 3.68
CA LYS A 262 -9.73 14.33 4.04
C LYS A 262 -10.84 13.61 3.27
N ASN A 263 -11.02 13.95 1.98
CA ASN A 263 -12.00 13.32 1.09
C ASN A 263 -11.36 12.24 0.21
N SER A 264 -10.76 11.23 0.81
CA SER A 264 -10.08 10.14 0.06
C SER A 264 -11.00 9.34 -0.86
N THR A 265 -12.32 9.42 -0.67
CA THR A 265 -13.32 8.81 -1.56
C THR A 265 -13.32 9.37 -2.98
N LEU A 266 -12.68 10.53 -3.20
CA LEU A 266 -12.46 11.12 -4.53
C LEU A 266 -11.39 10.38 -5.35
N ILE A 267 -10.46 9.69 -4.71
CA ILE A 267 -9.28 9.09 -5.35
C ILE A 267 -9.66 8.19 -6.54
N PRO A 268 -10.62 7.26 -6.44
CA PRO A 268 -10.96 6.38 -7.57
C PRO A 268 -11.43 7.18 -8.80
N TYR A 269 -12.30 8.17 -8.61
CA TYR A 269 -12.83 8.94 -9.75
C TYR A 269 -11.78 9.89 -10.33
N VAL A 270 -10.99 10.56 -9.52
CA VAL A 270 -9.87 11.42 -9.98
C VAL A 270 -8.85 10.59 -10.76
N LEU A 271 -8.48 9.41 -10.27
CA LEU A 271 -7.57 8.48 -10.95
C LEU A 271 -8.16 8.01 -12.29
N TYR A 272 -9.45 7.68 -12.32
CA TYR A 272 -10.16 7.30 -13.53
C TYR A 272 -10.15 8.42 -14.59
N VAL A 273 -10.46 9.66 -14.21
CA VAL A 273 -10.42 10.82 -15.10
C VAL A 273 -9.01 11.05 -15.63
N ARG A 274 -8.01 11.03 -14.75
CA ARG A 274 -6.60 11.19 -15.13
C ARG A 274 -6.11 10.15 -16.12
N LYS A 275 -6.61 8.91 -16.01
CA LYS A 275 -6.25 7.81 -16.92
C LYS A 275 -7.02 7.83 -18.23
N SER A 276 -8.30 8.25 -18.20
CA SER A 276 -9.24 8.05 -19.32
C SER A 276 -9.47 9.29 -20.15
N VAL A 277 -9.14 10.49 -19.66
CA VAL A 277 -9.33 11.77 -20.38
C VAL A 277 -7.97 12.25 -20.86
N GLU A 278 -7.76 12.29 -22.17
CA GLU A 278 -6.47 12.69 -22.76
C GLU A 278 -6.26 14.20 -22.73
N SER A 279 -7.35 15.00 -22.87
CA SER A 279 -7.27 16.45 -22.92
C SER A 279 -7.03 17.06 -21.53
N PRO A 280 -5.89 17.75 -21.28
CA PRO A 280 -5.64 18.46 -20.03
C PRO A 280 -6.68 19.53 -19.72
N ASP A 281 -7.18 20.22 -20.75
CA ASP A 281 -8.21 21.26 -20.60
C ASP A 281 -9.54 20.67 -20.11
N GLU A 282 -9.90 19.48 -20.63
CA GLU A 282 -11.12 18.79 -20.20
C GLU A 282 -10.95 18.23 -18.78
N GLN A 283 -9.78 17.68 -18.45
CA GLN A 283 -9.48 17.29 -17.08
C GLN A 283 -9.64 18.48 -16.11
N ALA A 284 -9.10 19.66 -16.46
CA ALA A 284 -9.21 20.87 -15.64
C ALA A 284 -10.68 21.29 -15.44
N LYS A 285 -11.54 21.20 -16.47
CA LYS A 285 -12.97 21.51 -16.36
C LYS A 285 -13.71 20.48 -15.47
N VAL A 286 -13.41 19.19 -15.60
CA VAL A 286 -13.94 18.15 -14.71
C VAL A 286 -13.54 18.43 -13.28
N PHE A 287 -12.28 18.77 -13.01
CA PHE A 287 -11.81 19.08 -11.67
C PHE A 287 -12.43 20.35 -11.11
N ALA A 288 -12.64 21.40 -11.93
CA ALA A 288 -13.38 22.59 -11.52
C ALA A 288 -14.81 22.28 -11.07
N THR A 289 -15.50 21.43 -11.84
CA THR A 289 -16.87 21.01 -11.52
C THR A 289 -16.92 20.20 -10.22
N LEU A 290 -15.97 19.27 -10.06
CA LEU A 290 -15.85 18.44 -8.88
C LEU A 290 -15.49 19.25 -7.63
N GLU A 291 -14.57 20.19 -7.76
CA GLU A 291 -14.21 21.13 -6.70
C GLU A 291 -15.42 21.99 -6.27
N SER A 292 -16.14 22.57 -7.24
CA SER A 292 -17.34 23.33 -6.97
C SER A 292 -18.36 22.50 -6.19
N TYR A 293 -18.60 21.27 -6.58
CA TYR A 293 -19.49 20.35 -5.87
C TYR A 293 -19.05 20.12 -4.42
N ILE A 294 -17.81 19.77 -4.18
CA ILE A 294 -17.29 19.49 -2.84
C ILE A 294 -17.33 20.74 -1.95
N VAL A 295 -16.90 21.90 -2.48
CA VAL A 295 -16.87 23.14 -1.71
C VAL A 295 -18.27 23.60 -1.36
N ARG A 296 -19.25 23.55 -2.29
CA ARG A 296 -20.66 23.86 -2.01
C ARG A 296 -21.20 23.00 -0.88
N ARG A 297 -20.99 21.70 -0.93
CA ARG A 297 -21.45 20.77 0.11
C ARG A 297 -20.79 21.02 1.46
N MET A 298 -19.51 21.38 1.46
CA MET A 298 -18.79 21.76 2.67
C MET A 298 -19.39 23.03 3.31
N LEU A 299 -19.69 24.05 2.50
CA LEU A 299 -20.26 25.32 2.97
C LEU A 299 -21.64 25.15 3.61
N VAL A 300 -22.50 24.32 3.01
CA VAL A 300 -23.81 24.00 3.59
C VAL A 300 -23.75 22.89 4.65
N ARG A 301 -22.56 22.50 5.09
CA ARG A 301 -22.33 21.45 6.10
C ARG A 301 -23.01 20.11 5.79
N ALA A 302 -23.15 19.79 4.49
CA ALA A 302 -23.76 18.55 4.05
C ALA A 302 -22.88 17.34 4.42
N THR A 303 -23.54 16.21 4.68
CA THR A 303 -22.85 14.95 4.99
C THR A 303 -22.03 14.42 3.81
N THR A 304 -20.89 13.79 4.07
CA THR A 304 -20.08 13.08 3.06
C THR A 304 -20.48 11.60 2.91
N LYS A 305 -21.54 11.19 3.59
CA LYS A 305 -22.07 9.83 3.50
C LYS A 305 -22.43 9.53 2.04
N ASN A 306 -22.12 8.31 1.59
CA ASN A 306 -22.38 7.81 0.24
C ASN A 306 -21.53 8.44 -0.89
N TYR A 307 -20.50 9.24 -0.61
CA TYR A 307 -19.58 9.75 -1.63
C TYR A 307 -18.91 8.62 -2.43
N ASN A 308 -18.48 7.54 -1.79
CA ASN A 308 -17.94 6.39 -2.47
C ASN A 308 -18.92 5.81 -3.50
N ARG A 309 -20.22 5.69 -3.16
CA ARG A 309 -21.25 5.23 -4.08
C ARG A 309 -21.45 6.19 -5.24
N LEU A 310 -21.48 7.51 -4.97
CA LEU A 310 -21.60 8.52 -6.02
C LEU A 310 -20.41 8.41 -7.00
N PHE A 311 -19.17 8.46 -6.50
CA PHE A 311 -17.99 8.49 -7.36
C PHE A 311 -17.80 7.19 -8.13
N THR A 312 -18.10 6.04 -7.55
CA THR A 312 -18.08 4.77 -8.30
C THR A 312 -19.19 4.68 -9.34
N SER A 313 -20.37 5.31 -9.11
CA SER A 313 -21.43 5.39 -10.12
C SER A 313 -21.04 6.27 -11.31
N LEU A 314 -20.25 7.33 -11.09
CA LEU A 314 -19.71 8.15 -12.18
C LEU A 314 -18.74 7.34 -13.05
N ILE A 315 -17.92 6.48 -12.45
CA ILE A 315 -17.03 5.56 -13.19
C ILE A 315 -17.86 4.55 -13.99
N LEU A 316 -18.85 3.91 -13.38
CA LEU A 316 -19.74 2.95 -14.03
C LEU A 316 -20.47 3.55 -15.23
N ASN A 317 -20.88 4.81 -15.13
CA ASN A 317 -21.56 5.54 -16.19
C ASN A 317 -20.60 6.24 -17.17
N GLU A 318 -19.29 5.99 -17.02
CA GLU A 318 -18.24 6.53 -17.89
C GLU A 318 -18.28 8.05 -18.03
N VAL A 319 -18.57 8.75 -16.94
CA VAL A 319 -18.60 10.22 -16.91
C VAL A 319 -17.16 10.75 -17.00
N LYS A 320 -16.79 11.27 -18.18
CA LYS A 320 -15.41 11.67 -18.53
C LYS A 320 -15.26 13.14 -18.89
N ASP A 321 -16.37 13.87 -19.03
CA ASP A 321 -16.38 15.29 -19.37
C ASP A 321 -17.15 16.14 -18.35
N ALA A 322 -16.86 17.43 -18.33
CA ALA A 322 -17.39 18.35 -17.32
C ALA A 322 -18.90 18.55 -17.44
N GLU A 323 -19.45 18.52 -18.66
CA GLU A 323 -20.89 18.70 -18.89
C GLU A 323 -21.67 17.47 -18.41
N ALA A 324 -21.21 16.28 -18.74
CA ALA A 324 -21.79 15.04 -18.24
C ALA A 324 -21.73 14.95 -16.71
N LEU A 325 -20.57 15.34 -16.11
CA LEU A 325 -20.42 15.41 -14.67
C LEU A 325 -21.41 16.37 -14.04
N ARG A 326 -21.53 17.60 -14.57
CA ARG A 326 -22.46 18.59 -14.07
C ARG A 326 -23.91 18.08 -14.13
N LYS A 327 -24.32 17.54 -15.26
CA LYS A 327 -25.66 16.95 -15.43
C LYS A 327 -25.91 15.81 -14.43
N ALA A 328 -24.94 14.93 -14.22
CA ALA A 328 -25.08 13.82 -13.27
C ALA A 328 -25.21 14.30 -11.82
N LEU A 329 -24.49 15.38 -11.44
CA LEU A 329 -24.56 15.96 -10.10
C LEU A 329 -25.85 16.77 -9.89
N GLU A 330 -26.30 17.54 -10.89
CA GLU A 330 -27.54 18.34 -10.83
C GLU A 330 -28.80 17.46 -10.82
N ALA A 331 -28.77 16.33 -11.54
CA ALA A 331 -29.86 15.36 -11.55
C ALA A 331 -29.96 14.49 -10.31
N ASN A 332 -28.98 14.59 -9.40
CA ASN A 332 -28.92 13.75 -8.20
C ASN A 332 -29.76 14.38 -7.08
N GLU A 333 -30.92 13.81 -6.81
CA GLU A 333 -31.86 14.24 -5.74
C GLU A 333 -31.60 13.54 -4.39
N GLU A 334 -30.62 12.64 -4.31
CA GLU A 334 -30.33 11.92 -3.08
C GLU A 334 -29.81 12.88 -2.00
N ALA A 335 -30.50 12.99 -0.87
CA ALA A 335 -30.18 13.94 0.22
C ALA A 335 -28.73 13.88 0.70
N THR A 336 -28.06 12.72 0.58
CA THR A 336 -26.68 12.53 1.02
C THR A 336 -25.66 12.94 -0.04
N THR A 337 -26.05 13.17 -1.30
CA THR A 337 -25.13 13.41 -2.42
C THR A 337 -25.64 14.48 -3.43
N TYR A 338 -26.75 15.17 -3.16
CA TYR A 338 -27.25 16.25 -4.02
C TYR A 338 -26.25 17.40 -4.18
N MET A 339 -26.39 18.18 -5.25
CA MET A 339 -25.59 19.39 -5.47
C MET A 339 -26.32 20.62 -4.90
N PRO A 340 -25.75 21.33 -3.88
CA PRO A 340 -26.37 22.53 -3.34
C PRO A 340 -26.49 23.66 -4.37
N GLY A 341 -27.66 24.28 -4.46
CA GLY A 341 -27.94 25.42 -5.34
C GLY A 341 -27.32 26.72 -4.82
N ASP A 342 -27.26 27.76 -5.68
CA ASP A 342 -26.67 29.04 -5.33
C ASP A 342 -27.39 29.75 -4.17
N ALA A 343 -28.72 29.62 -4.07
CA ALA A 343 -29.50 30.21 -2.99
C ALA A 343 -29.12 29.59 -1.64
N GLU A 344 -28.98 28.27 -1.58
CA GLU A 344 -28.61 27.53 -0.38
C GLU A 344 -27.19 27.87 0.07
N VAL A 345 -26.25 27.95 -0.90
CA VAL A 345 -24.87 28.32 -0.61
C VAL A 345 -24.78 29.75 -0.09
N ARG A 346 -25.53 30.71 -0.68
CA ARG A 346 -25.58 32.11 -0.18
C ARG A 346 -26.10 32.19 1.23
N ALA A 347 -27.19 31.49 1.51
CA ALA A 347 -27.78 31.45 2.87
C ALA A 347 -26.77 30.93 3.91
N ALA A 348 -25.94 29.92 3.52
CA ALA A 348 -24.91 29.38 4.40
C ALA A 348 -23.73 30.35 4.71
N PHE A 349 -23.57 31.44 3.93
CA PHE A 349 -22.60 32.51 4.24
C PHE A 349 -23.17 33.60 5.16
N GLU A 350 -24.47 33.67 5.30
CA GLU A 350 -25.17 34.66 6.15
C GLU A 350 -25.36 34.18 7.58
N GLU A 351 -25.21 32.85 7.82
CA GLU A 351 -25.21 32.23 9.15
C GLU A 351 -23.79 32.17 9.77
#